data_30b2f43fb6ac1e5e56cf91f0e1ea8a50
#
_entry.id   30b2f43fb6ac1e5e56cf91f0e1ea8a50
#
_cell.length_a   1.000
_cell.length_b   1.000
_cell.length_c   1.000
_cell.angle_alpha   90.00
_cell.angle_beta   90.00
_cell.angle_gamma   90.00
#
_symmetry.space_group_name_H-M   'P 1'
#
loop_
_entity.id
_entity.type
_entity.pdbx_description
1 polymer ?
#
loop_
_entity_poly.entity_id
_entity_poly.type
_entity_poly.pdbx_seq_one_letter_code
_entity_poly.pdbx_strand_id
1 'polypeptide(L)'
;DCATVADMAKKAAALEGVDFVCLRLDSADPNGQNAPVEECVETAKAVCEAIDKPLVIAGCKSIEKDAALVEKIAEALQGKNVLYLSAREENYKGVAAAVGLAYGQKVGAESAVDINLAKQLNVLISQIGLDTKNVVMNVGSAAAGYGLEYVISTMERVCSAALTQNDTMLQMPIITPVGAETWSVKESVATEEDMPQWG
;
A
#
# COMPACT_ATOMS: atom_id res chain seq x y z
N ASP A 1 22.61 2.91 12.44
CA ASP A 1 22.50 3.88 11.34
C ASP A 1 22.40 3.14 10.02
N CYS A 2 21.52 3.60 9.12
CA CYS A 2 21.38 3.11 7.75
C CYS A 2 21.83 4.23 6.82
N ALA A 3 22.73 3.92 5.88
CA ALA A 3 23.23 4.91 4.92
C ALA A 3 22.26 5.10 3.73
N THR A 4 21.50 4.05 3.38
CA THR A 4 20.61 4.04 2.24
C THR A 4 19.23 3.49 2.60
N VAL A 5 18.24 3.74 1.73
CA VAL A 5 16.89 3.13 1.85
C VAL A 5 16.96 1.60 1.74
N ALA A 6 17.86 1.08 0.91
CA ALA A 6 18.10 -0.36 0.79
C ALA A 6 18.63 -0.97 2.09
N ASP A 7 19.51 -0.27 2.83
CA ASP A 7 19.99 -0.73 4.14
C ASP A 7 18.88 -0.72 5.19
N MET A 8 17.98 0.28 5.15
CA MET A 8 16.80 0.30 6.01
C MET A 8 15.87 -0.88 5.70
N ALA A 9 15.66 -1.17 4.42
CA ALA A 9 14.83 -2.30 3.99
C ALA A 9 15.42 -3.65 4.43
N LYS A 10 16.75 -3.84 4.34
CA LYS A 10 17.44 -5.04 4.86
C LYS A 10 17.21 -5.22 6.35
N LYS A 11 17.36 -4.15 7.12
CA LYS A 11 17.10 -4.21 8.58
C LYS A 11 15.66 -4.54 8.88
N ALA A 12 14.70 -3.92 8.17
CA ALA A 12 13.29 -4.22 8.34
C ALA A 12 12.97 -5.67 7.99
N ALA A 13 13.51 -6.18 6.89
CA ALA A 13 13.31 -7.57 6.46
C ALA A 13 13.87 -8.61 7.44
N ALA A 14 14.92 -8.24 8.19
CA ALA A 14 15.58 -9.11 9.17
C ALA A 14 14.88 -9.16 10.54
N LEU A 15 13.88 -8.30 10.78
CA LEU A 15 13.14 -8.32 12.04
C LEU A 15 12.27 -9.59 12.14
N GLU A 16 12.20 -10.14 13.35
CA GLU A 16 11.34 -11.30 13.63
C GLU A 16 9.86 -10.95 13.41
N GLY A 17 9.11 -11.85 12.76
CA GLY A 17 7.69 -11.66 12.47
C GLY A 17 7.39 -10.80 11.25
N VAL A 18 8.39 -10.33 10.51
CA VAL A 18 8.19 -9.59 9.27
C VAL A 18 8.02 -10.55 8.10
N ASP A 19 6.88 -10.50 7.42
CA ASP A 19 6.56 -11.31 6.25
C ASP A 19 6.79 -10.56 4.93
N PHE A 20 6.70 -9.24 4.92
CA PHE A 20 6.92 -8.37 3.76
C PHE A 20 7.42 -6.99 4.17
N VAL A 21 8.01 -6.25 3.24
CA VAL A 21 8.50 -4.88 3.45
C VAL A 21 7.70 -3.93 2.59
N CYS A 22 7.31 -2.78 3.14
CA CYS A 22 6.64 -1.72 2.39
C CYS A 22 7.59 -0.54 2.16
N LEU A 23 7.86 -0.23 0.91
CA LEU A 23 8.55 0.98 0.47
C LEU A 23 7.52 2.07 0.21
N ARG A 24 7.60 3.16 0.96
CA ARG A 24 6.78 4.36 0.73
C ARG A 24 7.60 5.40 -0.05
N LEU A 25 6.99 5.95 -1.09
CA LEU A 25 7.62 6.93 -1.96
C LEU A 25 7.21 8.36 -1.62
N ASP A 26 7.19 8.69 -0.32
CA ASP A 26 6.80 10.01 0.18
C ASP A 26 7.67 11.14 -0.39
N SER A 27 8.94 10.85 -0.74
CA SER A 27 9.84 11.81 -1.38
C SER A 27 9.35 12.28 -2.75
N ALA A 28 8.50 11.50 -3.41
CA ALA A 28 7.93 11.83 -4.71
C ALA A 28 6.79 12.86 -4.63
N ASP A 29 6.26 13.16 -3.43
CA ASP A 29 5.14 14.08 -3.25
C ASP A 29 5.47 15.46 -3.85
N PRO A 30 4.66 15.95 -4.80
CA PRO A 30 4.83 17.29 -5.40
C PRO A 30 4.78 18.44 -4.40
N ASN A 31 4.11 18.25 -3.27
CA ASN A 31 4.05 19.22 -2.17
C ASN A 31 5.21 19.12 -1.19
N GLY A 32 6.06 18.10 -1.34
CA GLY A 32 7.23 17.85 -0.51
C GLY A 32 8.53 18.00 -1.30
N GLN A 33 9.32 16.91 -1.37
CA GLN A 33 10.62 16.91 -2.06
C GLN A 33 10.48 16.83 -3.58
N ASN A 34 9.34 16.35 -4.08
CA ASN A 34 9.05 16.16 -5.50
C ASN A 34 10.16 15.40 -6.26
N ALA A 35 10.69 14.34 -5.65
CA ALA A 35 11.73 13.53 -6.25
C ALA A 35 11.33 13.05 -7.66
N PRO A 36 12.28 13.01 -8.62
CA PRO A 36 12.04 12.52 -9.97
C PRO A 36 11.58 11.05 -9.97
N VAL A 37 10.74 10.69 -10.94
CA VAL A 37 10.25 9.31 -11.10
C VAL A 37 11.43 8.32 -11.24
N GLU A 38 12.43 8.70 -11.97
CA GLU A 38 13.63 7.89 -12.23
C GLU A 38 14.40 7.56 -10.95
N GLU A 39 14.51 8.50 -10.02
CA GLU A 39 15.15 8.29 -8.72
C GLU A 39 14.34 7.32 -7.86
N CYS A 40 13.00 7.43 -7.88
CA CYS A 40 12.11 6.51 -7.19
C CYS A 40 12.18 5.09 -7.78
N VAL A 41 12.32 4.97 -9.09
CA VAL A 41 12.52 3.68 -9.78
C VAL A 41 13.82 3.03 -9.35
N GLU A 42 14.93 3.76 -9.34
CA GLU A 42 16.23 3.23 -8.90
C GLU A 42 16.19 2.83 -7.41
N THR A 43 15.53 3.62 -6.57
CA THR A 43 15.30 3.26 -5.15
C THR A 43 14.50 1.96 -5.02
N ALA A 44 13.42 1.82 -5.77
CA ALA A 44 12.59 0.61 -5.76
C ALA A 44 13.37 -0.64 -6.22
N LYS A 45 14.20 -0.51 -7.26
CA LYS A 45 15.08 -1.58 -7.73
C LYS A 45 16.09 -1.98 -6.65
N ALA A 46 16.80 -1.00 -6.08
CA ALA A 46 17.79 -1.23 -5.04
C ALA A 46 17.19 -1.92 -3.80
N VAL A 47 15.97 -1.52 -3.38
CA VAL A 47 15.25 -2.17 -2.29
C VAL A 47 14.85 -3.60 -2.66
N CYS A 48 14.29 -3.80 -3.85
CA CYS A 48 13.85 -5.13 -4.32
C CYS A 48 15.01 -6.13 -4.41
N GLU A 49 16.22 -5.67 -4.78
CA GLU A 49 17.43 -6.50 -4.83
C GLU A 49 18.04 -6.74 -3.44
N ALA A 50 17.80 -5.83 -2.51
CA ALA A 50 18.40 -5.87 -1.18
C ALA A 50 17.70 -6.83 -0.21
N ILE A 51 16.45 -7.22 -0.48
CA ILE A 51 15.62 -8.04 0.41
C ILE A 51 15.18 -9.33 -0.25
N ASP A 52 14.99 -10.36 0.55
CA ASP A 52 14.43 -11.66 0.15
C ASP A 52 12.91 -11.76 0.44
N LYS A 53 12.33 -10.77 1.10
CA LYS A 53 10.92 -10.68 1.44
C LYS A 53 10.10 -10.07 0.31
N PRO A 54 8.80 -10.40 0.19
CA PRO A 54 7.90 -9.71 -0.74
C PRO A 54 7.91 -8.20 -0.54
N LEU A 55 7.83 -7.45 -1.64
CA LEU A 55 7.86 -6.00 -1.64
C LEU A 55 6.46 -5.43 -1.90
N VAL A 56 6.05 -4.50 -1.03
CA VAL A 56 4.90 -3.63 -1.23
C VAL A 56 5.41 -2.24 -1.56
N ILE A 57 4.84 -1.59 -2.57
CA ILE A 57 5.18 -0.21 -2.94
C ILE A 57 3.95 0.67 -2.72
N ALA A 58 4.10 1.70 -1.92
CA ALA A 58 3.08 2.72 -1.71
C ALA A 58 3.52 4.03 -2.36
N GLY A 59 2.61 4.64 -3.12
CA GLY A 59 2.82 5.93 -3.78
C GLY A 59 2.89 7.10 -2.80
N CYS A 60 2.97 8.30 -3.36
CA CYS A 60 3.06 9.56 -2.62
C CYS A 60 1.70 10.23 -2.34
N LYS A 61 0.59 9.54 -2.63
CA LYS A 61 -0.80 10.03 -2.50
C LYS A 61 -1.20 11.12 -3.53
N SER A 62 -0.34 11.46 -4.50
CA SER A 62 -0.68 12.32 -5.64
C SER A 62 -1.11 11.43 -6.82
N ILE A 63 -2.36 11.54 -7.26
CA ILE A 63 -2.93 10.66 -8.29
C ILE A 63 -2.13 10.70 -9.60
N GLU A 64 -1.75 11.90 -10.05
CA GLU A 64 -1.00 12.07 -11.29
C GLU A 64 0.43 11.55 -11.18
N LYS A 65 1.11 11.86 -10.09
CA LYS A 65 2.48 11.41 -9.85
C LYS A 65 2.53 9.90 -9.64
N ASP A 66 1.58 9.37 -8.87
CA ASP A 66 1.47 7.94 -8.59
C ASP A 66 1.22 7.12 -9.87
N ALA A 67 0.46 7.64 -10.83
CA ALA A 67 0.24 6.97 -12.10
C ALA A 67 1.57 6.76 -12.85
N ALA A 68 2.41 7.80 -12.95
CA ALA A 68 3.72 7.73 -13.58
C ALA A 68 4.71 6.82 -12.80
N LEU A 69 4.71 6.92 -11.47
CA LEU A 69 5.53 6.09 -10.59
C LEU A 69 5.20 4.61 -10.76
N VAL A 70 3.92 4.28 -10.66
CA VAL A 70 3.45 2.89 -10.71
C VAL A 70 3.79 2.24 -12.05
N GLU A 71 3.56 2.93 -13.17
CA GLU A 71 3.89 2.43 -14.50
C GLU A 71 5.39 2.12 -14.64
N LYS A 72 6.25 3.07 -14.30
CA LYS A 72 7.70 2.94 -14.46
C LYS A 72 8.33 1.93 -13.49
N ILE A 73 7.84 1.87 -12.26
CA ILE A 73 8.32 0.89 -11.28
C ILE A 73 7.85 -0.52 -11.68
N ALA A 74 6.61 -0.67 -12.14
CA ALA A 74 6.09 -1.97 -12.59
C ALA A 74 6.89 -2.51 -13.78
N GLU A 75 7.25 -1.65 -14.74
CA GLU A 75 8.15 -1.97 -15.86
C GLU A 75 9.53 -2.42 -15.34
N ALA A 76 10.13 -1.64 -14.45
CA ALA A 76 11.46 -1.90 -13.93
C ALA A 76 11.56 -3.17 -13.07
N LEU A 77 10.48 -3.54 -12.38
CA LEU A 77 10.38 -4.73 -11.54
C LEU A 77 9.63 -5.87 -12.24
N GLN A 78 9.60 -5.90 -13.56
CA GLN A 78 8.98 -6.97 -14.33
C GLN A 78 9.50 -8.36 -13.88
N GLY A 79 8.59 -9.32 -13.73
CA GLY A 79 8.91 -10.66 -13.27
C GLY A 79 9.07 -10.82 -11.75
N LYS A 80 8.97 -9.71 -10.99
CA LYS A 80 8.93 -9.74 -9.52
C LYS A 80 7.49 -9.76 -9.04
N ASN A 81 7.24 -10.41 -7.89
CA ASN A 81 5.93 -10.43 -7.25
C ASN A 81 5.79 -9.24 -6.30
N VAL A 82 5.35 -8.10 -6.82
CA VAL A 82 5.22 -6.84 -6.09
C VAL A 82 3.75 -6.47 -5.96
N LEU A 83 3.37 -5.89 -4.81
CA LEU A 83 2.05 -5.30 -4.58
C LEU A 83 2.17 -3.77 -4.63
N TYR A 84 1.30 -3.13 -5.40
CA TYR A 84 1.23 -1.66 -5.49
C TYR A 84 0.01 -1.11 -4.75
N LEU A 85 0.23 -0.15 -3.86
CA LEU A 85 -0.77 0.64 -3.16
C LEU A 85 -0.76 2.08 -3.70
N SER A 86 -1.88 2.66 -4.20
CA SER A 86 -3.18 1.99 -4.26
C SER A 86 -3.89 2.41 -5.53
N ALA A 87 -4.72 1.49 -6.04
CA ALA A 87 -5.75 1.84 -7.02
C ALA A 87 -6.97 2.38 -6.30
N ARG A 88 -7.39 3.60 -6.66
CA ARG A 88 -8.55 4.31 -6.10
C ARG A 88 -9.62 4.49 -7.18
N GLU A 89 -10.78 5.01 -6.80
CA GLU A 89 -11.88 5.25 -7.74
C GLU A 89 -11.45 6.08 -8.96
N GLU A 90 -10.58 7.06 -8.76
CA GLU A 90 -10.13 7.97 -9.80
C GLU A 90 -9.12 7.37 -10.78
N ASN A 91 -8.30 6.40 -10.32
CA ASN A 91 -7.15 5.92 -11.09
C ASN A 91 -7.09 4.39 -11.30
N TYR A 92 -8.08 3.63 -10.82
CA TYR A 92 -8.04 2.15 -10.82
C TYR A 92 -7.78 1.56 -12.22
N LYS A 93 -8.33 2.16 -13.28
CA LYS A 93 -8.15 1.68 -14.65
C LYS A 93 -6.68 1.73 -15.08
N GLY A 94 -6.04 2.87 -14.84
CA GLY A 94 -4.63 3.06 -15.19
C GLY A 94 -3.70 2.15 -14.38
N VAL A 95 -3.90 2.10 -13.07
CA VAL A 95 -3.10 1.26 -12.16
C VAL A 95 -3.29 -0.22 -12.48
N ALA A 96 -4.51 -0.71 -12.62
CA ALA A 96 -4.75 -2.12 -12.91
C ALA A 96 -4.21 -2.53 -14.28
N ALA A 97 -4.30 -1.65 -15.29
CA ALA A 97 -3.73 -1.91 -16.61
C ALA A 97 -2.20 -1.92 -16.59
N ALA A 98 -1.58 -0.89 -16.01
CA ALA A 98 -0.13 -0.73 -15.99
C ALA A 98 0.59 -1.76 -15.10
N VAL A 99 -0.03 -2.19 -14.02
CA VAL A 99 0.58 -3.12 -13.05
C VAL A 99 0.12 -4.55 -13.29
N GLY A 100 -1.20 -4.75 -13.24
CA GLY A 100 -1.78 -6.07 -13.25
C GLY A 100 -1.77 -6.72 -14.63
N LEU A 101 -2.34 -6.04 -15.64
CA LEU A 101 -2.46 -6.61 -16.98
C LEU A 101 -1.13 -6.62 -17.74
N ALA A 102 -0.35 -5.53 -17.65
CA ALA A 102 0.91 -5.45 -18.40
C ALA A 102 2.01 -6.34 -17.82
N TYR A 103 2.13 -6.42 -16.50
CA TYR A 103 3.27 -7.10 -15.85
C TYR A 103 2.88 -8.22 -14.88
N GLY A 104 1.59 -8.53 -14.71
CA GLY A 104 1.12 -9.62 -13.86
C GLY A 104 1.38 -9.41 -12.36
N GLN A 105 1.61 -8.18 -11.94
CA GLN A 105 1.86 -7.82 -10.54
C GLN A 105 0.54 -7.56 -9.80
N LYS A 106 0.60 -7.38 -8.47
CA LYS A 106 -0.58 -7.25 -7.63
C LYS A 106 -0.98 -5.80 -7.40
N VAL A 107 -2.28 -5.57 -7.28
CA VAL A 107 -2.88 -4.25 -7.12
C VAL A 107 -3.65 -4.18 -5.81
N GLY A 108 -3.37 -3.16 -5.00
CA GLY A 108 -4.14 -2.81 -3.81
C GLY A 108 -5.30 -1.88 -4.16
N ALA A 109 -6.54 -2.34 -3.98
CA ALA A 109 -7.76 -1.56 -4.21
C ALA A 109 -8.15 -0.81 -2.93
N GLU A 110 -8.06 0.53 -2.93
CA GLU A 110 -8.27 1.37 -1.74
C GLU A 110 -9.67 1.94 -1.68
N SER A 111 -10.39 1.63 -0.60
CA SER A 111 -11.79 2.01 -0.39
C SER A 111 -12.04 2.97 0.79
N ALA A 112 -11.00 3.39 1.51
CA ALA A 112 -11.09 4.38 2.58
C ALA A 112 -12.26 4.12 3.57
N VAL A 113 -12.30 2.94 4.20
CA VAL A 113 -13.31 2.50 5.19
C VAL A 113 -14.74 2.32 4.63
N ASP A 114 -14.89 2.22 3.32
CA ASP A 114 -16.18 1.98 2.66
C ASP A 114 -16.24 0.57 2.04
N ILE A 115 -17.07 -0.31 2.61
CA ILE A 115 -17.26 -1.68 2.11
C ILE A 115 -17.94 -1.72 0.73
N ASN A 116 -18.83 -0.77 0.42
CA ASN A 116 -19.49 -0.73 -0.87
C ASN A 116 -18.50 -0.33 -1.97
N LEU A 117 -17.68 0.66 -1.69
CA LEU A 117 -16.59 1.06 -2.59
C LEU A 117 -15.55 -0.07 -2.74
N ALA A 118 -15.21 -0.80 -1.66
CA ALA A 118 -14.32 -1.96 -1.74
C ALA A 118 -14.84 -2.99 -2.74
N LYS A 119 -16.11 -3.40 -2.62
CA LYS A 119 -16.75 -4.31 -3.55
C LYS A 119 -16.81 -3.75 -4.96
N GLN A 120 -17.21 -2.48 -5.11
CA GLN A 120 -17.29 -1.82 -6.40
C GLN A 120 -15.94 -1.79 -7.13
N LEU A 121 -14.86 -1.42 -6.45
CA LEU A 121 -13.51 -1.41 -7.03
C LEU A 121 -13.07 -2.81 -7.47
N ASN A 122 -13.31 -3.83 -6.66
CA ASN A 122 -12.98 -5.21 -7.01
C ASN A 122 -13.74 -5.67 -8.26
N VAL A 123 -15.04 -5.33 -8.37
CA VAL A 123 -15.85 -5.60 -9.57
C VAL A 123 -15.28 -4.87 -10.77
N LEU A 124 -15.04 -3.56 -10.66
CA LEU A 124 -14.53 -2.73 -11.74
C LEU A 124 -13.15 -3.20 -12.24
N ILE A 125 -12.24 -3.54 -11.31
CA ILE A 125 -10.91 -4.06 -11.64
C ILE A 125 -11.01 -5.42 -12.33
N SER A 126 -11.91 -6.30 -11.89
CA SER A 126 -12.13 -7.60 -12.55
C SER A 126 -12.73 -7.44 -13.94
N GLN A 127 -13.62 -6.46 -14.15
CA GLN A 127 -14.25 -6.19 -15.45
C GLN A 127 -13.27 -5.71 -16.53
N ILE A 128 -12.17 -5.08 -16.15
CA ILE A 128 -11.09 -4.74 -17.10
C ILE A 128 -10.15 -5.93 -17.38
N GLY A 129 -10.42 -7.11 -16.80
CA GLY A 129 -9.72 -8.35 -17.10
C GLY A 129 -8.63 -8.75 -16.12
N LEU A 130 -8.43 -8.02 -15.01
CA LEU A 130 -7.49 -8.43 -13.97
C LEU A 130 -8.08 -9.58 -13.13
N ASP A 131 -7.31 -10.68 -13.01
CA ASP A 131 -7.70 -11.80 -12.14
C ASP A 131 -7.74 -11.31 -10.68
N THR A 132 -8.82 -11.63 -9.98
CA THR A 132 -9.03 -11.28 -8.57
C THR A 132 -7.94 -11.81 -7.63
N LYS A 133 -7.19 -12.84 -8.03
CA LYS A 133 -6.00 -13.32 -7.31
C LYS A 133 -4.87 -12.31 -7.25
N ASN A 134 -4.88 -11.32 -8.14
CA ASN A 134 -3.92 -10.21 -8.18
C ASN A 134 -4.44 -8.95 -7.50
N VAL A 135 -5.58 -9.03 -6.82
CA VAL A 135 -6.17 -7.90 -6.09
C VAL A 135 -6.05 -8.13 -4.59
N VAL A 136 -5.61 -7.10 -3.87
CA VAL A 136 -5.60 -7.02 -2.41
C VAL A 136 -6.44 -5.81 -2.01
N MET A 137 -7.35 -5.97 -1.06
CA MET A 137 -8.17 -4.86 -0.57
C MET A 137 -7.37 -4.00 0.41
N ASN A 138 -7.24 -2.71 0.14
CA ASN A 138 -6.79 -1.71 1.09
C ASN A 138 -8.00 -0.98 1.65
N VAL A 139 -8.49 -1.40 2.80
CA VAL A 139 -9.71 -0.83 3.41
C VAL A 139 -9.45 0.50 4.14
N GLY A 140 -8.29 1.06 3.95
CA GLY A 140 -7.85 2.27 4.63
C GLY A 140 -7.08 1.94 5.92
N SER A 141 -6.69 2.99 6.61
CA SER A 141 -5.94 2.90 7.86
C SER A 141 -6.17 4.14 8.73
N ALA A 142 -5.98 3.98 10.03
CA ALA A 142 -5.96 5.07 11.01
C ALA A 142 -5.12 4.67 12.22
N ALA A 143 -4.58 5.64 12.94
CA ALA A 143 -3.94 5.40 14.23
C ALA A 143 -4.97 5.07 15.32
N ALA A 144 -4.54 4.41 16.38
CA ALA A 144 -5.35 4.17 17.57
C ALA A 144 -5.82 5.49 18.17
N GLY A 145 -7.11 5.60 18.50
CA GLY A 145 -7.73 6.84 18.97
C GLY A 145 -8.05 7.86 17.87
N TYR A 146 -7.72 7.57 16.61
CA TYR A 146 -7.95 8.44 15.45
C TYR A 146 -8.79 7.77 14.36
N GLY A 147 -9.57 6.75 14.73
CA GLY A 147 -10.49 6.06 13.83
C GLY A 147 -10.14 4.62 13.49
N LEU A 148 -9.14 4.01 14.12
CA LEU A 148 -8.77 2.61 13.90
C LEU A 148 -9.95 1.65 14.13
N GLU A 149 -10.86 1.97 15.03
CA GLU A 149 -12.09 1.22 15.30
C GLU A 149 -13.00 1.12 14.07
N TYR A 150 -13.05 2.15 13.23
CA TYR A 150 -13.80 2.11 11.98
C TYR A 150 -13.15 1.22 10.94
N VAL A 151 -11.82 1.20 10.89
CA VAL A 151 -11.05 0.29 10.03
C VAL A 151 -11.31 -1.16 10.42
N ILE A 152 -11.24 -1.47 11.73
CA ILE A 152 -11.52 -2.81 12.27
C ILE A 152 -12.96 -3.22 11.95
N SER A 153 -13.94 -2.36 12.22
CA SER A 153 -15.35 -2.63 11.91
C SER A 153 -15.56 -2.89 10.41
N THR A 154 -14.87 -2.16 9.54
CA THR A 154 -14.94 -2.38 8.08
C THR A 154 -14.36 -3.74 7.70
N MET A 155 -13.20 -4.13 8.25
CA MET A 155 -12.62 -5.45 8.03
C MET A 155 -13.55 -6.58 8.48
N GLU A 156 -14.16 -6.46 9.65
CA GLU A 156 -15.12 -7.46 10.15
C GLU A 156 -16.36 -7.57 9.25
N ARG A 157 -16.87 -6.46 8.75
CA ARG A 157 -18.00 -6.44 7.81
C ARG A 157 -17.65 -7.07 6.47
N VAL A 158 -16.45 -6.80 5.95
CA VAL A 158 -15.92 -7.45 4.73
C VAL A 158 -15.82 -8.96 4.95
N CYS A 159 -15.19 -9.40 6.03
CA CYS A 159 -15.06 -10.82 6.37
C CYS A 159 -16.45 -11.49 6.54
N SER A 160 -17.37 -10.81 7.22
CA SER A 160 -18.73 -11.33 7.39
C SER A 160 -19.45 -11.51 6.04
N ALA A 161 -19.39 -10.53 5.16
CA ALA A 161 -19.99 -10.63 3.82
C ALA A 161 -19.34 -11.73 2.98
N ALA A 162 -18.01 -11.84 3.03
CA ALA A 162 -17.26 -12.88 2.32
C ALA A 162 -17.65 -14.29 2.79
N LEU A 163 -17.78 -14.51 4.09
CA LEU A 163 -18.01 -15.82 4.70
C LEU A 163 -19.49 -16.21 4.77
N THR A 164 -20.35 -15.30 5.25
CA THR A 164 -21.75 -15.62 5.53
C THR A 164 -22.66 -15.45 4.29
N GLN A 165 -22.33 -14.51 3.42
CA GLN A 165 -23.08 -14.23 2.19
C GLN A 165 -22.40 -14.85 0.95
N ASN A 166 -21.23 -15.46 1.11
CA ASN A 166 -20.40 -15.99 0.04
C ASN A 166 -20.13 -14.93 -1.07
N ASP A 167 -19.91 -13.68 -0.67
CA ASP A 167 -19.63 -12.60 -1.62
C ASP A 167 -18.20 -12.72 -2.15
N THR A 168 -18.05 -13.29 -3.33
CA THR A 168 -16.76 -13.57 -3.96
C THR A 168 -15.95 -12.31 -4.24
N MET A 169 -16.62 -11.15 -4.41
CA MET A 169 -15.93 -9.87 -4.63
C MET A 169 -15.37 -9.24 -3.35
N LEU A 170 -15.57 -9.86 -2.20
CA LEU A 170 -15.00 -9.46 -0.91
C LEU A 170 -14.09 -10.54 -0.30
N GLN A 171 -13.73 -11.59 -1.05
CA GLN A 171 -12.88 -12.70 -0.59
C GLN A 171 -11.38 -12.49 -0.85
N MET A 172 -10.97 -11.32 -1.37
CA MET A 172 -9.57 -10.98 -1.54
C MET A 172 -8.90 -10.69 -0.18
N PRO A 173 -7.58 -10.89 -0.07
CA PRO A 173 -6.83 -10.50 1.13
C PRO A 173 -6.98 -9.03 1.44
N ILE A 174 -6.91 -8.68 2.74
CA ILE A 174 -6.97 -7.29 3.21
C ILE A 174 -5.57 -6.86 3.69
N ILE A 175 -5.17 -5.64 3.34
CA ILE A 175 -4.01 -4.95 3.87
C ILE A 175 -4.43 -3.60 4.47
N THR A 176 -3.82 -3.22 5.59
CA THR A 176 -4.02 -1.92 6.22
C THR A 176 -2.66 -1.30 6.56
N PRO A 177 -2.30 -0.15 5.98
CA PRO A 177 -0.99 0.48 6.23
C PRO A 177 -0.96 1.27 7.55
N VAL A 178 -1.26 0.61 8.67
CA VAL A 178 -1.42 1.22 10.01
C VAL A 178 -0.17 1.97 10.46
N GLY A 179 1.01 1.45 10.17
CA GLY A 179 2.28 2.08 10.56
C GLY A 179 2.43 3.50 10.01
N ALA A 180 1.98 3.74 8.77
CA ALA A 180 2.03 5.05 8.15
C ALA A 180 1.20 6.09 8.92
N GLU A 181 -0.01 5.72 9.29
CA GLU A 181 -0.93 6.60 10.01
C GLU A 181 -0.50 6.78 11.48
N THR A 182 0.00 5.72 12.13
CA THR A 182 0.48 5.79 13.51
C THR A 182 1.62 6.79 13.64
N TRP A 183 2.60 6.78 12.72
CA TRP A 183 3.73 7.71 12.76
C TRP A 183 3.37 9.14 12.33
N SER A 184 2.16 9.38 11.81
CA SER A 184 1.70 10.72 11.44
C SER A 184 1.08 11.51 12.60
N VAL A 185 0.71 10.84 13.71
CA VAL A 185 0.09 11.51 14.86
C VAL A 185 1.14 12.05 15.82
N LYS A 186 0.84 13.20 16.45
CA LYS A 186 1.77 13.90 17.34
C LYS A 186 2.21 13.06 18.54
N GLU A 187 1.34 12.21 19.05
CA GLU A 187 1.61 11.35 20.22
C GLU A 187 2.70 10.31 19.95
N SER A 188 2.82 9.83 18.70
CA SER A 188 3.83 8.82 18.34
C SER A 188 5.25 9.39 18.18
N VAL A 189 5.36 10.71 18.06
CA VAL A 189 6.65 11.42 17.88
C VAL A 189 6.98 12.34 19.07
N ALA A 190 6.08 12.41 20.07
CA ALA A 190 6.29 13.20 21.27
C ALA A 190 7.47 12.65 22.09
N THR A 191 8.29 13.55 22.62
CA THR A 191 9.39 13.20 23.53
C THR A 191 8.90 13.18 24.98
N GLU A 192 9.71 12.61 25.89
CA GLU A 192 9.44 12.66 27.33
C GLU A 192 9.34 14.10 27.86
N GLU A 193 10.06 15.05 27.25
CA GLU A 193 9.97 16.47 27.60
C GLU A 193 8.63 17.08 27.21
N ASP A 194 8.08 16.67 26.05
CA ASP A 194 6.79 17.17 25.53
C ASP A 194 5.60 16.56 26.30
N MET A 195 5.70 15.30 26.66
CA MET A 195 4.63 14.51 27.29
C MET A 195 5.18 13.61 28.41
N PRO A 196 5.56 14.16 29.57
CA PRO A 196 6.21 13.39 30.63
C PRO A 196 5.40 12.22 31.19
N GLN A 197 4.07 12.27 31.02
CA GLN A 197 3.15 11.21 31.47
C GLN A 197 3.03 10.02 30.51
N TRP A 198 3.65 10.10 29.33
CA TRP A 198 3.56 9.08 28.28
C TRP A 198 4.91 8.43 27.97
N GLY A 199 5.97 9.04 28.45
CA GLY A 199 7.38 8.74 28.15
C GLY A 199 7.99 7.50 28.75
#